data_cfc5c8fb30e01f323043bfb64746918d
#
_entry.id   cfc5c8fb30e01f323043bfb64746918d
#
_cell.length_a   1.000
_cell.length_b   1.000
_cell.length_c   1.000
_cell.angle_alpha   90.00
_cell.angle_beta   90.00
_cell.angle_gamma   90.00
#
_symmetry.space_group_name_H-M   'P 1'
#
loop_
_entity.id
_entity.type
_entity.pdbx_description
1 polymer ?
#
loop_
_entity_poly.entity_id
_entity_poly.type
_entity_poly.pdbx_seq_one_letter_code
_entity_poly.pdbx_strand_id
1 'polypeptide(L)'
;MRYGESGAKFADHRAILFTHFHADHVADLDAILNSGGFANRAAPLPIAGPSGDELYPGIKDHLTALFDEHTGAFRYLSGYLDGNFGLPMLEPTEIDVAIETLQPIIQERDLKVSAITVHHGGVPALAYLVETGEKSVIFAGDQSFLSEKFVQVFQDFKPDILIMHNVIPEGDGQPRGLHRWPGSIGEVAAAIKPKNLVLAHNMKRALSHQAEGETAIRNYYSGPLQVADDLDCFAL
;
A
#
# COMPACT_ATOMS: atom_id res chain seq x y z
N MET A 1 -7.66 -12.70 10.16
CA MET A 1 -7.30 -11.29 9.92
C MET A 1 -6.44 -10.78 11.07
N ARG A 2 -5.22 -10.35 10.82
CA ARG A 2 -4.26 -9.88 11.84
C ARG A 2 -4.59 -8.51 12.41
N TYR A 3 -5.44 -7.76 11.72
CA TYR A 3 -5.90 -6.45 12.19
C TYR A 3 -6.42 -6.48 13.64
N GLY A 4 -7.28 -7.44 13.99
CA GLY A 4 -7.80 -7.56 15.37
C GLY A 4 -6.73 -7.89 16.42
N GLU A 5 -5.66 -8.57 16.03
CA GLU A 5 -4.55 -8.95 16.93
C GLU A 5 -3.55 -7.79 17.11
N SER A 6 -3.49 -6.85 16.16
CA SER A 6 -2.57 -5.68 16.22
C SER A 6 -2.90 -4.69 17.34
N GLY A 7 -4.11 -4.78 17.93
CA GLY A 7 -4.60 -3.79 18.90
C GLY A 7 -5.08 -2.48 18.27
N ALA A 8 -5.07 -2.37 16.93
CA ALA A 8 -5.61 -1.21 16.23
C ALA A 8 -7.12 -1.05 16.48
N LYS A 9 -7.56 0.20 16.63
CA LYS A 9 -8.96 0.52 16.85
C LYS A 9 -9.53 1.23 15.63
N PHE A 10 -10.64 0.75 15.12
CA PHE A 10 -11.29 1.33 13.94
C PHE A 10 -11.60 2.82 14.09
N ALA A 11 -12.01 3.25 15.30
CA ALA A 11 -12.29 4.66 15.57
C ALA A 11 -11.07 5.59 15.41
N ASP A 12 -9.85 5.05 15.55
CA ASP A 12 -8.60 5.83 15.51
C ASP A 12 -8.00 5.92 14.09
N HIS A 13 -8.59 5.23 13.09
CA HIS A 13 -8.09 5.32 11.71
C HIS A 13 -8.16 6.74 11.18
N ARG A 14 -7.05 7.21 10.60
CA ARG A 14 -6.98 8.50 9.92
C ARG A 14 -7.36 8.36 8.45
N ALA A 15 -7.04 7.23 7.84
CA ALA A 15 -7.43 6.87 6.49
C ALA A 15 -7.27 5.36 6.25
N ILE A 16 -7.87 4.85 5.17
CA ILE A 16 -7.55 3.57 4.53
C ILE A 16 -6.95 3.89 3.16
N LEU A 17 -5.80 3.28 2.84
CA LEU A 17 -5.06 3.56 1.61
C LEU A 17 -4.87 2.26 0.83
N PHE A 18 -5.35 2.22 -0.41
CA PHE A 18 -5.16 1.08 -1.31
C PHE A 18 -4.06 1.36 -2.32
N THR A 19 -3.08 0.48 -2.39
CA THR A 19 -2.07 0.56 -3.44
C THR A 19 -2.66 0.17 -4.79
N HIS A 20 -3.48 -0.88 -4.85
CA HIS A 20 -4.18 -1.36 -6.04
C HIS A 20 -5.27 -2.38 -5.65
N PHE A 21 -6.06 -2.87 -6.61
CA PHE A 21 -7.26 -3.69 -6.35
C PHE A 21 -7.08 -5.18 -6.70
N HIS A 22 -5.87 -5.75 -6.56
CA HIS A 22 -5.75 -7.20 -6.52
C HIS A 22 -6.39 -7.75 -5.22
N ALA A 23 -6.96 -8.95 -5.30
CA ALA A 23 -7.75 -9.53 -4.21
C ALA A 23 -6.98 -9.63 -2.88
N ASP A 24 -5.70 -9.93 -2.92
CA ASP A 24 -4.83 -10.04 -1.74
C ASP A 24 -4.47 -8.69 -1.10
N HIS A 25 -4.81 -7.57 -1.76
CA HIS A 25 -4.64 -6.22 -1.22
C HIS A 25 -5.93 -5.57 -0.73
N VAL A 26 -7.09 -6.16 -1.03
CA VAL A 26 -8.40 -5.59 -0.69
C VAL A 26 -9.32 -6.51 0.09
N ALA A 27 -8.99 -7.81 0.18
CA ALA A 27 -9.87 -8.85 0.73
C ALA A 27 -10.34 -8.64 2.17
N ASP A 28 -9.63 -7.86 2.96
CA ASP A 28 -9.99 -7.60 4.36
C ASP A 28 -10.87 -6.36 4.56
N LEU A 29 -11.16 -5.57 3.51
CA LEU A 29 -11.91 -4.32 3.65
C LEU A 29 -13.30 -4.53 4.24
N ASP A 30 -14.09 -5.43 3.65
CA ASP A 30 -15.45 -5.71 4.11
C ASP A 30 -15.48 -6.24 5.54
N ALA A 31 -14.52 -7.07 5.93
CA ALA A 31 -14.39 -7.58 7.29
C ALA A 31 -13.99 -6.49 8.30
N ILE A 32 -13.08 -5.58 7.92
CA ILE A 32 -12.69 -4.43 8.75
C ILE A 32 -13.89 -3.48 8.94
N LEU A 33 -14.62 -3.17 7.87
CA LEU A 33 -15.79 -2.31 7.93
C LEU A 33 -16.93 -2.96 8.73
N ASN A 34 -17.19 -4.25 8.52
CA ASN A 34 -18.20 -4.97 9.29
C ASN A 34 -17.90 -4.95 10.80
N SER A 35 -16.67 -5.19 11.20
CA SER A 35 -16.25 -5.06 12.60
C SER A 35 -16.27 -3.60 13.07
N GLY A 36 -15.90 -2.66 12.21
CA GLY A 36 -15.85 -1.22 12.46
C GLY A 36 -17.24 -0.61 12.71
N GLY A 37 -18.31 -1.19 12.14
CA GLY A 37 -19.68 -0.74 12.37
C GLY A 37 -20.11 -0.79 13.81
N PHE A 38 -19.44 -1.57 14.67
CA PHE A 38 -19.66 -1.62 16.11
C PHE A 38 -18.75 -0.65 16.90
N ALA A 39 -17.87 0.07 16.23
CA ALA A 39 -17.02 1.08 16.86
C ALA A 39 -17.74 2.44 16.85
N ASN A 40 -17.57 3.21 17.91
CA ASN A 40 -18.16 4.55 18.03
C ASN A 40 -17.36 5.58 17.22
N ARG A 41 -17.42 5.50 15.88
CA ARG A 41 -16.86 6.49 14.98
C ARG A 41 -18.00 7.29 14.33
N ALA A 42 -18.10 8.58 14.68
CA ALA A 42 -19.08 9.48 14.07
C ALA A 42 -18.50 10.25 12.85
N ALA A 43 -17.19 10.49 12.85
CA ALA A 43 -16.55 11.21 11.76
C ALA A 43 -16.42 10.32 10.51
N PRO A 44 -16.58 10.87 9.30
CA PRO A 44 -16.30 10.17 8.07
C PRO A 44 -14.89 9.55 8.08
N LEU A 45 -14.70 8.48 7.30
CA LEU A 45 -13.42 7.79 7.17
C LEU A 45 -12.85 8.04 5.77
N PRO A 46 -11.77 8.82 5.66
CA PRO A 46 -11.06 8.97 4.40
C PRO A 46 -10.58 7.63 3.87
N ILE A 47 -10.76 7.40 2.58
CA ILE A 47 -10.28 6.22 1.88
C ILE A 47 -9.70 6.64 0.54
N ALA A 48 -8.51 6.17 0.19
CA ALA A 48 -7.86 6.55 -1.07
C ALA A 48 -7.37 5.33 -1.83
N GLY A 49 -7.38 5.43 -3.14
CA GLY A 49 -6.88 4.40 -4.04
C GLY A 49 -6.71 4.93 -5.46
N PRO A 50 -6.19 4.12 -6.39
CA PRO A 50 -5.97 4.53 -7.76
C PRO A 50 -7.30 4.89 -8.46
N SER A 51 -7.23 5.81 -9.40
CA SER A 51 -8.25 5.99 -10.42
C SER A 51 -8.32 4.72 -11.28
N GLY A 52 -9.50 4.47 -11.86
CA GLY A 52 -9.65 3.38 -12.82
C GLY A 52 -9.09 3.73 -14.20
N ASP A 53 -9.13 2.75 -15.06
CA ASP A 53 -8.93 2.88 -16.49
C ASP A 53 -10.02 2.11 -17.27
N GLU A 54 -9.82 1.85 -18.56
CA GLU A 54 -10.79 1.13 -19.39
C GLU A 54 -11.00 -0.34 -18.93
N LEU A 55 -10.05 -0.94 -18.23
CA LEU A 55 -10.05 -2.35 -17.85
C LEU A 55 -10.28 -2.58 -16.35
N TYR A 56 -9.88 -1.63 -15.52
CA TYR A 56 -9.89 -1.77 -14.06
C TYR A 56 -10.68 -0.65 -13.38
N PRO A 57 -11.49 -0.99 -12.37
CA PRO A 57 -12.24 0.03 -11.61
C PRO A 57 -11.31 0.92 -10.80
N GLY A 58 -11.70 2.18 -10.62
CA GLY A 58 -11.11 3.05 -9.60
C GLY A 58 -11.71 2.80 -8.21
N ILE A 59 -11.21 3.50 -7.20
CA ILE A 59 -11.68 3.32 -5.81
C ILE A 59 -13.19 3.52 -5.66
N LYS A 60 -13.78 4.50 -6.34
CA LYS A 60 -15.22 4.76 -6.23
C LYS A 60 -16.07 3.64 -6.83
N ASP A 61 -15.66 3.15 -8.00
CA ASP A 61 -16.35 2.03 -8.66
C ASP A 61 -16.18 0.75 -7.86
N HIS A 62 -14.98 0.52 -7.28
CA HIS A 62 -14.70 -0.62 -6.42
C HIS A 62 -15.61 -0.60 -5.17
N LEU A 63 -15.72 0.53 -4.47
CA LEU A 63 -16.59 0.67 -3.31
C LEU A 63 -18.07 0.49 -3.69
N THR A 64 -18.50 1.03 -4.82
CA THR A 64 -19.87 0.86 -5.34
C THR A 64 -20.17 -0.61 -5.64
N ALA A 65 -19.25 -1.33 -6.30
CA ALA A 65 -19.40 -2.76 -6.58
C ALA A 65 -19.51 -3.61 -5.30
N LEU A 66 -18.87 -3.19 -4.22
CA LEU A 66 -18.94 -3.89 -2.94
C LEU A 66 -20.21 -3.54 -2.14
N PHE A 67 -20.59 -2.26 -2.06
CA PHE A 67 -21.49 -1.76 -1.03
C PHE A 67 -22.77 -1.09 -1.55
N ASP A 68 -22.98 -0.93 -2.85
CA ASP A 68 -24.25 -0.39 -3.38
C ASP A 68 -25.46 -1.16 -2.81
N GLU A 69 -26.51 -0.42 -2.38
CA GLU A 69 -27.65 -1.01 -1.66
C GLU A 69 -28.47 -2.01 -2.50
N HIS A 70 -28.39 -1.91 -3.82
CA HIS A 70 -29.17 -2.73 -4.74
C HIS A 70 -28.33 -3.84 -5.39
N THR A 71 -27.09 -3.53 -5.77
CA THR A 71 -26.24 -4.39 -6.60
C THR A 71 -24.94 -4.81 -5.93
N GLY A 72 -24.57 -4.19 -4.79
CA GLY A 72 -23.32 -4.47 -4.10
C GLY A 72 -23.24 -5.89 -3.52
N ALA A 73 -22.05 -6.47 -3.57
CA ALA A 73 -21.78 -7.79 -3.00
C ALA A 73 -22.05 -7.83 -1.48
N PHE A 74 -21.76 -6.74 -0.76
CA PHE A 74 -21.98 -6.57 0.68
C PHE A 74 -22.97 -5.43 0.95
N ARG A 75 -24.10 -5.40 0.25
CA ARG A 75 -25.12 -4.34 0.32
C ARG A 75 -25.61 -3.99 1.72
N TYR A 76 -25.49 -4.90 2.69
CA TYR A 76 -25.83 -4.61 4.09
C TYR A 76 -24.87 -3.61 4.76
N LEU A 77 -23.72 -3.32 4.12
CA LEU A 77 -22.78 -2.27 4.51
C LEU A 77 -22.96 -0.97 3.71
N SER A 78 -24.07 -0.83 2.95
CA SER A 78 -24.31 0.35 2.09
C SER A 78 -24.27 1.67 2.85
N GLY A 79 -24.59 1.68 4.14
CA GLY A 79 -24.47 2.87 4.97
C GLY A 79 -23.07 3.48 5.05
N TYR A 80 -22.04 2.74 4.66
CA TYR A 80 -20.70 3.29 4.49
C TYR A 80 -20.55 4.20 3.25
N LEU A 81 -21.47 4.11 2.27
CA LEU A 81 -21.45 5.00 1.11
C LEU A 81 -22.16 6.33 1.36
N ASP A 82 -23.14 6.37 2.26
CA ASP A 82 -24.01 7.52 2.46
C ASP A 82 -24.13 8.00 3.92
N GLY A 83 -23.48 7.32 4.87
CA GLY A 83 -23.52 7.64 6.29
C GLY A 83 -24.80 7.20 7.00
N ASN A 84 -25.63 6.37 6.38
CA ASN A 84 -26.86 5.84 6.96
C ASN A 84 -26.61 4.71 7.96
N PHE A 85 -27.66 4.29 8.65
CA PHE A 85 -27.66 3.18 9.63
C PHE A 85 -26.66 3.34 10.79
N GLY A 86 -26.20 4.57 11.07
CA GLY A 86 -25.21 4.85 12.11
C GLY A 86 -23.76 4.46 11.75
N LEU A 87 -23.51 4.16 10.48
CA LEU A 87 -22.18 3.89 9.97
C LEU A 87 -21.46 5.19 9.56
N PRO A 88 -20.15 5.30 9.76
CA PRO A 88 -19.39 6.45 9.26
C PRO A 88 -19.29 6.39 7.75
N MET A 89 -19.56 7.49 7.07
CA MET A 89 -19.41 7.58 5.62
C MET A 89 -17.93 7.41 5.22
N LEU A 90 -17.65 6.62 4.18
CA LEU A 90 -16.36 6.61 3.51
C LEU A 90 -16.24 7.82 2.60
N GLU A 91 -15.10 8.51 2.66
CA GLU A 91 -14.79 9.65 1.78
C GLU A 91 -13.71 9.24 0.77
N PRO A 92 -14.11 8.75 -0.42
CA PRO A 92 -13.16 8.25 -1.40
C PRO A 92 -12.42 9.37 -2.12
N THR A 93 -11.09 9.29 -2.13
CA THR A 93 -10.18 10.10 -2.94
C THR A 93 -9.55 9.22 -4.02
N GLU A 94 -9.84 9.54 -5.28
CA GLU A 94 -9.17 8.90 -6.42
C GLU A 94 -7.86 9.59 -6.72
N ILE A 95 -6.79 8.80 -6.85
CA ILE A 95 -5.47 9.26 -7.23
C ILE A 95 -5.28 8.99 -8.71
N ASP A 96 -5.07 10.04 -9.48
CA ASP A 96 -4.91 9.95 -10.93
C ASP A 96 -3.61 9.22 -11.29
N VAL A 97 -3.75 8.00 -11.84
CA VAL A 97 -2.59 7.18 -12.21
C VAL A 97 -1.85 7.68 -13.46
N ALA A 98 -2.40 8.65 -14.19
CA ALA A 98 -1.68 9.31 -15.28
C ALA A 98 -0.68 10.36 -14.79
N ILE A 99 -0.76 10.76 -13.51
CA ILE A 99 0.14 11.74 -12.91
C ILE A 99 1.31 11.03 -12.24
N GLU A 100 2.52 11.23 -12.76
CA GLU A 100 3.75 10.58 -12.30
C GLU A 100 4.54 11.40 -11.25
N THR A 101 3.88 12.34 -10.58
CA THR A 101 4.46 13.13 -9.47
C THR A 101 3.70 12.85 -8.18
N LEU A 102 4.28 13.23 -7.04
CA LEU A 102 3.61 13.10 -5.75
C LEU A 102 2.30 13.90 -5.73
N GLN A 103 1.20 13.20 -5.43
CA GLN A 103 -0.15 13.76 -5.28
C GLN A 103 -0.52 13.75 -3.79
N PRO A 104 -0.79 14.91 -3.18
CA PRO A 104 -1.14 15.00 -1.77
C PRO A 104 -2.54 14.44 -1.51
N ILE A 105 -2.70 13.67 -0.42
CA ILE A 105 -3.96 13.08 0.04
C ILE A 105 -4.37 13.68 1.38
N ILE A 106 -3.46 13.64 2.34
CA ILE A 106 -3.66 14.22 3.68
C ILE A 106 -2.57 15.28 3.88
N GLN A 107 -2.98 16.46 4.32
CA GLN A 107 -2.08 17.57 4.60
C GLN A 107 -2.44 18.19 5.95
N GLU A 108 -2.14 17.47 7.02
CA GLU A 108 -2.38 17.91 8.38
C GLU A 108 -1.04 18.27 9.07
N ARG A 109 -1.12 18.90 10.23
CA ARG A 109 0.07 19.36 10.95
C ARG A 109 0.98 18.19 11.38
N ASP A 110 0.36 17.11 11.80
CA ASP A 110 1.02 15.92 12.38
C ASP A 110 1.05 14.71 11.45
N LEU A 111 0.36 14.79 10.30
CA LEU A 111 0.30 13.71 9.32
C LEU A 111 0.21 14.27 7.91
N LYS A 112 1.13 13.86 7.06
CA LYS A 112 1.05 14.09 5.62
C LYS A 112 1.10 12.75 4.91
N VAL A 113 0.24 12.59 3.91
CA VAL A 113 0.22 11.42 3.05
C VAL A 113 0.19 11.89 1.61
N SER A 114 1.06 11.34 0.79
CA SER A 114 1.09 11.56 -0.65
C SER A 114 1.22 10.22 -1.38
N ALA A 115 0.69 10.14 -2.59
CA ALA A 115 0.82 8.98 -3.45
C ALA A 115 1.58 9.30 -4.72
N ILE A 116 2.17 8.28 -5.32
CA ILE A 116 2.78 8.32 -6.65
C ILE A 116 2.42 7.05 -7.41
N THR A 117 2.16 7.19 -8.70
CA THR A 117 1.90 6.05 -9.59
C THR A 117 3.13 5.17 -9.72
N VAL A 118 2.90 3.85 -9.67
CA VAL A 118 3.91 2.82 -9.92
C VAL A 118 3.42 1.85 -10.99
N HIS A 119 4.33 1.20 -11.69
CA HIS A 119 4.01 0.23 -12.72
C HIS A 119 3.87 -1.17 -12.12
N HIS A 120 2.68 -1.76 -12.26
CA HIS A 120 2.37 -3.14 -11.84
C HIS A 120 1.64 -3.90 -12.96
N GLY A 121 2.35 -4.18 -14.04
CA GLY A 121 1.73 -4.71 -15.26
C GLY A 121 0.74 -3.71 -15.86
N GLY A 122 -0.48 -4.18 -16.14
CA GLY A 122 -1.57 -3.33 -16.62
C GLY A 122 -2.49 -2.79 -15.51
N VAL A 123 -2.19 -3.07 -14.23
CA VAL A 123 -3.07 -2.70 -13.13
C VAL A 123 -2.71 -1.30 -12.60
N PRO A 124 -3.69 -0.37 -12.48
CA PRO A 124 -3.49 0.92 -11.81
C PRO A 124 -2.95 0.72 -10.39
N ALA A 125 -1.75 1.23 -10.10
CA ALA A 125 -1.09 0.98 -8.83
C ALA A 125 -0.34 2.21 -8.30
N LEU A 126 -0.26 2.29 -6.97
CA LEU A 126 0.28 3.42 -6.22
C LEU A 126 1.33 2.96 -5.20
N ALA A 127 2.28 3.84 -4.94
CA ALA A 127 3.08 3.85 -3.73
C ALA A 127 2.68 5.05 -2.86
N TYR A 128 2.89 4.95 -1.55
CA TYR A 128 2.55 6.00 -0.60
C TYR A 128 3.77 6.46 0.18
N LEU A 129 3.88 7.78 0.34
CA LEU A 129 4.75 8.43 1.32
C LEU A 129 3.90 8.88 2.50
N VAL A 130 4.24 8.43 3.69
CA VAL A 130 3.61 8.84 4.96
C VAL A 130 4.66 9.56 5.81
N GLU A 131 4.35 10.80 6.19
CA GLU A 131 5.21 11.63 7.01
C GLU A 131 4.51 12.02 8.31
N THR A 132 5.19 11.89 9.43
CA THR A 132 4.71 12.31 10.76
C THR A 132 5.84 12.96 11.55
N GLY A 133 5.71 14.27 11.79
CA GLY A 133 6.83 15.06 12.33
C GLY A 133 8.04 15.05 11.39
N GLU A 134 9.19 14.60 11.91
CA GLU A 134 10.43 14.45 11.13
C GLU A 134 10.64 13.02 10.58
N LYS A 135 9.65 12.15 10.73
CA LYS A 135 9.72 10.74 10.36
C LYS A 135 8.98 10.47 9.06
N SER A 136 9.48 9.53 8.29
CA SER A 136 8.87 9.18 7.01
C SER A 136 8.95 7.68 6.71
N VAL A 137 7.87 7.16 6.14
CA VAL A 137 7.77 5.79 5.67
C VAL A 137 7.28 5.79 4.22
N ILE A 138 7.96 5.04 3.36
CA ILE A 138 7.51 4.79 2.00
C ILE A 138 6.97 3.36 1.92
N PHE A 139 5.69 3.22 1.56
CA PHE A 139 5.04 1.98 1.19
C PHE A 139 5.09 1.87 -0.33
N ALA A 140 6.00 1.07 -0.85
CA ALA A 140 6.27 1.02 -2.28
C ALA A 140 5.19 0.29 -3.10
N GLY A 141 4.31 -0.47 -2.43
CA GLY A 141 3.30 -1.29 -3.10
C GLY A 141 3.93 -2.36 -3.99
N ASP A 142 3.11 -3.00 -4.79
CA ASP A 142 3.58 -3.92 -5.81
C ASP A 142 4.00 -3.15 -7.04
N GLN A 143 5.23 -3.35 -7.48
CA GLN A 143 5.75 -2.63 -8.62
C GLN A 143 6.82 -3.39 -9.38
N SER A 144 6.88 -3.17 -10.69
CA SER A 144 7.94 -3.70 -11.53
C SER A 144 9.13 -2.74 -11.64
N PHE A 145 10.19 -3.18 -12.31
CA PHE A 145 11.35 -2.37 -12.59
C PHE A 145 11.06 -1.15 -13.50
N LEU A 146 9.89 -1.13 -14.17
CA LEU A 146 9.45 0.00 -15.00
C LEU A 146 8.96 1.22 -14.19
N SER A 147 8.88 1.12 -12.87
CA SER A 147 8.56 2.26 -11.98
C SER A 147 9.76 3.22 -11.84
N GLU A 148 10.24 3.75 -12.95
CA GLU A 148 11.42 4.64 -12.98
C GLU A 148 11.13 5.98 -12.27
N LYS A 149 9.92 6.53 -12.46
CA LYS A 149 9.53 7.80 -11.82
C LYS A 149 9.51 7.72 -10.32
N PHE A 150 9.05 6.59 -9.76
CA PHE A 150 9.14 6.33 -8.32
C PHE A 150 10.59 6.47 -7.82
N VAL A 151 11.54 5.84 -8.50
CA VAL A 151 12.95 5.92 -8.11
C VAL A 151 13.49 7.35 -8.26
N GLN A 152 13.15 8.05 -9.36
CA GLN A 152 13.60 9.42 -9.60
C GLN A 152 13.08 10.40 -8.55
N VAL A 153 11.79 10.30 -8.17
CA VAL A 153 11.17 11.19 -7.19
C VAL A 153 11.75 10.99 -5.80
N PHE A 154 12.08 9.76 -5.43
CA PHE A 154 12.61 9.44 -4.11
C PHE A 154 14.15 9.32 -4.06
N GLN A 155 14.86 9.63 -5.15
CA GLN A 155 16.31 9.59 -5.16
C GLN A 155 16.89 10.49 -4.05
N ASP A 156 17.78 9.93 -3.24
CA ASP A 156 18.40 10.59 -2.09
C ASP A 156 17.41 11.09 -1.00
N PHE A 157 16.16 10.62 -0.99
CA PHE A 157 15.12 11.07 -0.05
C PHE A 157 15.41 10.67 1.41
N LYS A 158 16.02 9.49 1.63
CA LYS A 158 16.44 8.95 2.93
C LYS A 158 15.29 8.78 3.94
N PRO A 159 14.21 8.06 3.59
CA PRO A 159 13.14 7.79 4.54
C PRO A 159 13.64 6.98 5.74
N ASP A 160 12.92 7.06 6.87
CA ASP A 160 13.21 6.19 8.01
C ASP A 160 13.00 4.72 7.64
N ILE A 161 11.91 4.41 6.92
CA ILE A 161 11.62 3.07 6.44
C ILE A 161 11.20 3.12 4.96
N LEU A 162 11.72 2.19 4.17
CA LEU A 162 11.21 1.84 2.85
C LEU A 162 10.68 0.41 2.92
N ILE A 163 9.38 0.23 2.66
CA ILE A 163 8.73 -1.08 2.62
C ILE A 163 8.59 -1.51 1.16
N MET A 164 9.20 -2.64 0.80
CA MET A 164 9.16 -3.22 -0.54
C MET A 164 8.53 -4.61 -0.51
N HIS A 165 7.90 -5.01 -1.61
CA HIS A 165 7.35 -6.36 -1.75
C HIS A 165 8.45 -7.43 -1.89
N ASN A 166 8.20 -8.64 -1.39
CA ASN A 166 9.08 -9.82 -1.46
C ASN A 166 8.35 -10.97 -2.15
N VAL A 167 8.12 -10.84 -3.46
CA VAL A 167 7.21 -11.72 -4.20
C VAL A 167 7.94 -12.77 -5.04
N ILE A 168 9.02 -12.38 -5.71
CA ILE A 168 9.76 -13.25 -6.64
C ILE A 168 11.21 -13.42 -6.19
N PRO A 169 11.82 -14.61 -6.41
CA PRO A 169 13.23 -14.81 -6.15
C PRO A 169 14.11 -14.12 -7.21
N GLU A 170 15.40 -14.13 -6.98
CA GLU A 170 16.39 -13.77 -7.98
C GLU A 170 16.39 -14.79 -9.13
N GLY A 171 16.92 -14.40 -10.29
CA GLY A 171 17.07 -15.28 -11.46
C GLY A 171 16.02 -15.06 -12.55
N ASP A 172 16.12 -15.87 -13.61
CA ASP A 172 15.28 -15.76 -14.79
C ASP A 172 13.94 -16.49 -14.65
N GLY A 173 12.99 -16.22 -15.58
CA GLY A 173 11.69 -16.88 -15.63
C GLY A 173 10.66 -16.35 -14.61
N GLN A 174 10.98 -15.26 -13.90
CA GLN A 174 10.08 -14.64 -12.95
C GLN A 174 9.21 -13.56 -13.61
N PRO A 175 8.00 -13.25 -13.08
CA PRO A 175 7.13 -12.22 -13.63
C PRO A 175 7.63 -10.79 -13.32
N ARG A 176 8.79 -10.42 -13.87
CA ARG A 176 9.45 -9.13 -13.65
C ARG A 176 8.64 -7.93 -14.17
N GLY A 177 7.68 -8.15 -15.06
CA GLY A 177 6.72 -7.13 -15.50
C GLY A 177 5.73 -6.71 -14.41
N LEU A 178 5.57 -7.55 -13.37
CA LEU A 178 4.70 -7.29 -12.21
C LEU A 178 5.49 -6.89 -10.97
N HIS A 179 6.64 -7.54 -10.74
CA HIS A 179 7.39 -7.40 -9.48
C HIS A 179 8.87 -7.16 -9.73
N ARG A 180 9.51 -6.44 -8.82
CA ARG A 180 10.97 -6.32 -8.77
C ARG A 180 11.56 -7.59 -8.17
N TRP A 181 12.66 -8.06 -8.74
CA TRP A 181 13.49 -9.10 -8.14
C TRP A 181 14.43 -8.52 -7.08
N PRO A 182 15.01 -9.33 -6.19
CA PRO A 182 15.81 -8.86 -5.07
C PRO A 182 16.94 -7.88 -5.46
N GLY A 183 17.73 -8.18 -6.50
CA GLY A 183 18.78 -7.26 -6.98
C GLY A 183 18.21 -5.89 -7.35
N SER A 184 17.07 -5.84 -8.06
CA SER A 184 16.41 -4.58 -8.40
C SER A 184 15.88 -3.82 -7.16
N ILE A 185 15.43 -4.55 -6.10
CA ILE A 185 15.07 -3.93 -4.82
C ILE A 185 16.31 -3.30 -4.17
N GLY A 186 17.45 -3.98 -4.23
CA GLY A 186 18.73 -3.45 -3.76
C GLY A 186 19.14 -2.16 -4.48
N GLU A 187 18.98 -2.10 -5.81
CA GLU A 187 19.23 -0.88 -6.61
C GLU A 187 18.34 0.28 -6.19
N VAL A 188 17.03 0.01 -5.97
CA VAL A 188 16.07 1.01 -5.46
C VAL A 188 16.51 1.52 -4.09
N ALA A 189 16.85 0.61 -3.17
CA ALA A 189 17.30 0.99 -1.83
C ALA A 189 18.60 1.79 -1.86
N ALA A 190 19.54 1.47 -2.77
CA ALA A 190 20.76 2.25 -2.95
C ALA A 190 20.50 3.67 -3.47
N ALA A 191 19.49 3.84 -4.35
CA ALA A 191 19.10 5.14 -4.88
C ALA A 191 18.34 6.00 -3.84
N ILE A 192 17.39 5.42 -3.11
CA ILE A 192 16.53 6.11 -2.14
C ILE A 192 17.24 6.33 -0.80
N LYS A 193 18.13 5.43 -0.40
CA LYS A 193 18.94 5.45 0.82
C LYS A 193 18.11 5.45 2.12
N PRO A 194 17.17 4.51 2.28
CA PRO A 194 16.39 4.42 3.52
C PRO A 194 17.29 4.11 4.71
N LYS A 195 16.86 4.54 5.92
CA LYS A 195 17.54 4.13 7.15
C LYS A 195 17.30 2.64 7.45
N ASN A 196 16.14 2.11 7.04
CA ASN A 196 15.79 0.69 7.14
C ASN A 196 15.00 0.25 5.90
N LEU A 197 15.44 -0.83 5.25
CA LEU A 197 14.70 -1.52 4.19
C LEU A 197 13.94 -2.70 4.80
N VAL A 198 12.62 -2.69 4.66
CA VAL A 198 11.73 -3.76 5.14
C VAL A 198 11.12 -4.47 3.94
N LEU A 199 11.24 -5.78 3.88
CA LEU A 199 10.58 -6.62 2.90
C LEU A 199 9.28 -7.15 3.50
N ALA A 200 8.16 -6.87 2.85
CA ALA A 200 6.83 -7.35 3.19
C ALA A 200 6.20 -8.06 1.97
N HIS A 201 4.92 -8.42 2.02
CA HIS A 201 4.27 -9.17 0.94
C HIS A 201 5.04 -10.46 0.60
N ASN A 202 5.35 -11.22 1.63
CA ASN A 202 6.23 -12.39 1.54
C ASN A 202 5.54 -13.57 0.85
N MET A 203 5.90 -13.84 -0.40
CA MET A 203 5.42 -15.02 -1.12
C MET A 203 6.33 -16.21 -0.87
N LYS A 204 5.74 -17.41 -0.71
CA LYS A 204 6.49 -18.64 -0.44
C LYS A 204 7.66 -18.87 -1.42
N ARG A 205 7.49 -18.51 -2.70
CA ARG A 205 8.54 -18.66 -3.72
C ARG A 205 9.75 -17.76 -3.46
N ALA A 206 9.56 -16.56 -2.90
CA ALA A 206 10.65 -15.68 -2.50
C ALA A 206 11.29 -16.14 -1.19
N LEU A 207 10.47 -16.47 -0.18
CA LEU A 207 10.95 -16.97 1.10
C LEU A 207 11.76 -18.26 0.98
N SER A 208 11.43 -19.14 0.02
CA SER A 208 12.21 -20.38 -0.24
C SER A 208 13.62 -20.10 -0.76
N HIS A 209 13.92 -18.86 -1.19
CA HIS A 209 15.20 -18.39 -1.70
C HIS A 209 15.68 -17.13 -0.97
N GLN A 210 15.26 -16.95 0.29
CA GLN A 210 15.51 -15.73 1.06
C GLN A 210 17.00 -15.38 1.16
N ALA A 211 17.86 -16.33 1.48
CA ALA A 211 19.30 -16.07 1.62
C ALA A 211 19.96 -15.60 0.31
N GLU A 212 19.51 -16.13 -0.83
CA GLU A 212 19.96 -15.71 -2.17
C GLU A 212 19.43 -14.29 -2.49
N GLY A 213 18.16 -14.04 -2.16
CA GLY A 213 17.54 -12.73 -2.31
C GLY A 213 18.22 -11.65 -1.47
N GLU A 214 18.49 -11.92 -0.19
CA GLU A 214 19.23 -10.99 0.68
C GLU A 214 20.64 -10.74 0.15
N THR A 215 21.32 -11.76 -0.34
CA THR A 215 22.65 -11.62 -0.96
C THR A 215 22.59 -10.70 -2.20
N ALA A 216 21.56 -10.86 -3.05
CA ALA A 216 21.39 -10.03 -4.23
C ALA A 216 21.11 -8.55 -3.85
N ILE A 217 20.28 -8.29 -2.84
CA ILE A 217 20.04 -6.95 -2.30
C ILE A 217 21.35 -6.34 -1.76
N ARG A 218 22.14 -7.13 -1.01
CA ARG A 218 23.41 -6.69 -0.40
C ARG A 218 24.49 -6.30 -1.40
N ASN A 219 24.40 -6.71 -2.65
CA ASN A 219 25.30 -6.24 -3.70
C ASN A 219 25.16 -4.73 -3.98
N TYR A 220 24.04 -4.11 -3.61
CA TYR A 220 23.71 -2.71 -3.87
C TYR A 220 23.47 -1.89 -2.61
N TYR A 221 22.90 -2.50 -1.57
CA TYR A 221 22.49 -1.80 -0.35
C TYR A 221 23.09 -2.44 0.90
N SER A 222 23.86 -1.63 1.65
CA SER A 222 24.57 -2.06 2.87
C SER A 222 23.87 -1.67 4.18
N GLY A 223 22.75 -0.94 4.10
CA GLY A 223 21.97 -0.51 5.26
C GLY A 223 21.20 -1.66 5.94
N PRO A 224 20.48 -1.38 7.03
CA PRO A 224 19.61 -2.34 7.69
C PRO A 224 18.57 -2.94 6.73
N LEU A 225 18.43 -4.27 6.75
CA LEU A 225 17.48 -5.04 5.94
C LEU A 225 16.76 -6.03 6.85
N GLN A 226 15.44 -6.04 6.79
CA GLN A 226 14.59 -6.92 7.57
C GLN A 226 13.51 -7.54 6.66
N VAL A 227 13.17 -8.80 6.90
CA VAL A 227 12.00 -9.46 6.31
C VAL A 227 10.94 -9.47 7.40
N ALA A 228 9.82 -8.79 7.15
CA ALA A 228 8.76 -8.63 8.14
C ALA A 228 7.90 -9.88 8.26
N ASP A 229 7.53 -10.20 9.47
CA ASP A 229 6.44 -11.12 9.79
C ASP A 229 5.18 -10.35 10.20
N ASP A 230 4.03 -11.05 10.23
CA ASP A 230 2.78 -10.46 10.72
C ASP A 230 2.95 -9.95 12.16
N LEU A 231 2.47 -8.75 12.40
CA LEU A 231 2.51 -8.06 13.70
C LEU A 231 3.88 -7.57 14.16
N ASP A 232 4.89 -7.60 13.31
CA ASP A 232 6.15 -6.94 13.61
C ASP A 232 5.97 -5.43 13.79
N CYS A 233 6.70 -4.86 14.74
CA CYS A 233 6.72 -3.43 15.03
C CYS A 233 8.09 -2.85 14.69
N PHE A 234 8.09 -1.82 13.85
CA PHE A 234 9.30 -1.09 13.47
C PHE A 234 9.30 0.30 14.11
N ALA A 235 10.35 0.61 14.87
CA ALA A 235 10.51 1.95 15.43
C ALA A 235 10.93 2.95 14.34
N LEU A 236 10.33 4.15 14.36
CA LEU A 236 10.68 5.29 13.51
C LEU A 236 11.69 6.23 14.17
#